data_83c887ad84c50af20569c0913d642f49
#
_entry.id   83c887ad84c50af20569c0913d642f49
#
_cell.length_a   1.000
_cell.length_b   1.000
_cell.length_c   1.000
_cell.angle_alpha   90.00
_cell.angle_beta   90.00
_cell.angle_gamma   90.00
#
_symmetry.space_group_name_H-M   'P 1'
#
loop_
_entity.id
_entity.type
_entity.pdbx_description
1 polymer ?
#
loop_
_entity_poly.entity_id
_entity_poly.type
_entity_poly.pdbx_seq_one_letter_code
_entity_poly.pdbx_strand_id
1 'polypeptide(L)'
;MQDPDDIDLTMWGQPSKIYENLNTSGFSTFITEKFGTITLIPKLEDGSHLNIKYELTPFRAESGYADARHPDEIFWSDSLVLDAQRRDFRINALYYSQQFIKAPSYETEKNIDDEILVKILEREGFIYLENQQVLIVQKESYLEQLIVKGKIDLDFLYYLLDIQPIGYHYWEVQKQFSEKIRIHLLIDPTKGLQSMISRKLQTVWEADKRFQEDALRLLRALRFVNVINEKLLELWRKEQKPDPKNKIRLFDFETETRKAIKRNHELLSSIAKERIYQELVKSFSQGNPFGLIGLIDEAEMLPILFPALAKTKHYDQPIRYHPFDIYAHIILTLYHLQQINKNYLVRFAMLYHDVGKVGQYEQYWLNLSKEEIRKVLAGPMNHRFSSGELMKEDFRNLGFSNKEIEEIKRYIKEHHTPWEILLSSPSSRAKKLKKLLSEAGYEKVQNLLDINIADRLGMYNPLQNSSDLSDSYYLKELLDEIQNSEGQFKKSDLAISWADIMKEFEFKPGKIIWELLDIAFDWVIWDVKNRNIPDQIFANLRNYLKHRKEK
;
A
#
# COMPACT_ATOMS: atom_id res chain seq x y z
N MET A 1 7.16 1.41 17.75
CA MET A 1 5.95 0.83 17.12
C MET A 1 5.17 2.00 16.58
N GLN A 2 4.65 1.89 15.40
CA GLN A 2 3.70 2.90 14.87
C GLN A 2 2.35 2.58 15.49
N ASP A 3 1.65 3.60 15.99
CA ASP A 3 0.30 3.39 16.51
C ASP A 3 -0.61 2.88 15.38
N PRO A 4 -1.50 1.93 15.66
CA PRO A 4 -2.40 1.40 14.64
C PRO A 4 -3.43 2.46 14.23
N ASP A 5 -3.78 2.49 12.93
CA ASP A 5 -4.83 3.37 12.41
C ASP A 5 -6.23 2.87 12.79
N ASP A 6 -6.39 1.57 13.00
CA ASP A 6 -7.62 0.91 13.44
C ASP A 6 -7.34 -0.21 14.46
N ILE A 7 -8.29 -0.40 15.36
CA ILE A 7 -8.27 -1.45 16.38
C ILE A 7 -9.53 -2.29 16.24
N ASP A 8 -9.34 -3.55 15.84
CA ASP A 8 -10.43 -4.52 15.74
C ASP A 8 -10.74 -5.10 17.13
N LEU A 9 -11.95 -4.87 17.61
CA LEU A 9 -12.47 -5.42 18.83
C LEU A 9 -13.52 -6.49 18.50
N THR A 10 -13.66 -7.47 19.35
CA THR A 10 -14.70 -8.46 19.18
C THR A 10 -15.27 -8.89 20.54
N MET A 11 -16.56 -9.22 20.57
CA MET A 11 -17.26 -9.66 21.76
C MET A 11 -18.46 -10.55 21.40
N TRP A 12 -19.02 -11.21 22.41
CA TRP A 12 -20.24 -11.99 22.24
C TRP A 12 -21.49 -11.12 22.40
N GLY A 13 -22.57 -11.52 21.77
CA GLY A 13 -23.88 -10.91 21.93
C GLY A 13 -24.46 -10.37 20.63
N GLN A 14 -25.72 -9.96 20.68
CA GLN A 14 -26.40 -9.36 19.54
C GLN A 14 -25.98 -7.91 19.35
N PRO A 15 -25.71 -7.46 18.10
CA PRO A 15 -25.23 -6.10 17.83
C PRO A 15 -26.10 -4.99 18.42
N SER A 16 -27.43 -5.12 18.34
CA SER A 16 -28.37 -4.16 18.90
C SER A 16 -28.22 -3.99 20.41
N LYS A 17 -28.15 -5.11 21.12
CA LYS A 17 -27.98 -5.10 22.59
C LYS A 17 -26.60 -4.56 23.00
N ILE A 18 -25.57 -4.87 22.22
CA ILE A 18 -24.23 -4.31 22.44
C ILE A 18 -24.27 -2.81 22.29
N TYR A 19 -24.84 -2.31 21.20
CA TYR A 19 -24.95 -0.88 20.91
C TYR A 19 -25.73 -0.11 21.97
N GLU A 20 -26.88 -0.65 22.43
CA GLU A 20 -27.69 -0.06 23.50
C GLU A 20 -26.95 0.08 24.82
N ASN A 21 -26.07 -0.89 25.15
CA ASN A 21 -25.32 -0.90 26.41
C ASN A 21 -23.96 -0.19 26.32
N LEU A 22 -23.54 0.23 25.10
CA LEU A 22 -22.25 0.86 24.91
C LEU A 22 -22.28 2.32 25.35
N ASN A 23 -21.40 2.70 26.26
CA ASN A 23 -21.20 4.11 26.56
C ASN A 23 -20.47 4.80 25.41
N THR A 24 -21.21 5.54 24.58
CA THR A 24 -20.67 6.24 23.41
C THR A 24 -20.29 7.69 23.69
N SER A 25 -20.32 8.14 24.95
CA SER A 25 -19.86 9.48 25.32
C SER A 25 -18.40 9.67 24.90
N GLY A 26 -18.10 10.73 24.15
CA GLY A 26 -16.76 10.96 23.63
C GLY A 26 -16.43 10.25 22.31
N PHE A 27 -17.40 9.58 21.67
CA PHE A 27 -17.19 8.92 20.38
C PHE A 27 -18.26 9.35 19.35
N SER A 28 -17.86 9.39 18.08
CA SER A 28 -18.78 9.27 16.95
C SER A 28 -18.97 7.80 16.65
N THR A 29 -20.23 7.35 16.54
CA THR A 29 -20.58 5.93 16.40
C THR A 29 -21.35 5.67 15.13
N PHE A 30 -21.03 4.59 14.43
CA PHE A 30 -21.72 4.12 13.24
C PHE A 30 -21.95 2.62 13.37
N ILE A 31 -23.12 2.15 12.97
CA ILE A 31 -23.42 0.72 12.91
C ILE A 31 -23.60 0.28 11.47
N THR A 32 -22.93 -0.80 11.08
CA THR A 32 -23.14 -1.48 9.79
C THR A 32 -24.13 -2.62 10.01
N GLU A 33 -25.41 -2.35 9.74
CA GLU A 33 -26.52 -3.27 10.07
C GLU A 33 -26.29 -4.69 9.54
N LYS A 34 -25.84 -4.83 8.29
CA LYS A 34 -25.64 -6.14 7.65
C LYS A 34 -24.65 -7.06 8.40
N PHE A 35 -23.60 -6.49 8.99
CA PHE A 35 -22.52 -7.26 9.63
C PHE A 35 -22.45 -7.04 11.14
N GLY A 36 -23.29 -6.18 11.68
CA GLY A 36 -23.35 -5.84 13.09
C GLY A 36 -22.08 -5.16 13.63
N THR A 37 -21.21 -4.66 12.75
CA THR A 37 -20.00 -3.95 13.16
C THR A 37 -20.33 -2.55 13.64
N ILE A 38 -19.89 -2.19 14.84
CA ILE A 38 -20.01 -0.88 15.44
C ILE A 38 -18.67 -0.18 15.34
N THR A 39 -18.61 0.92 14.60
CA THR A 39 -17.40 1.75 14.48
C THR A 39 -17.48 2.90 15.48
N LEU A 40 -16.40 3.09 16.24
CA LEU A 40 -16.25 4.12 17.26
C LEU A 40 -15.04 4.99 16.89
N ILE A 41 -15.25 6.30 16.73
CA ILE A 41 -14.20 7.28 16.45
C ILE A 41 -14.12 8.26 17.62
N PRO A 42 -13.01 8.32 18.38
CA PRO A 42 -12.90 9.23 19.51
C PRO A 42 -13.00 10.70 19.08
N LYS A 43 -13.76 11.48 19.86
CA LYS A 43 -13.89 12.93 19.74
C LYS A 43 -12.91 13.62 20.66
N LEU A 44 -12.24 14.65 20.18
CA LEU A 44 -11.45 15.56 21.00
C LEU A 44 -12.35 16.64 21.62
N GLU A 45 -11.84 17.35 22.61
CA GLU A 45 -12.58 18.42 23.31
C GLU A 45 -12.99 19.58 22.38
N ASP A 46 -12.25 19.80 21.31
CA ASP A 46 -12.54 20.80 20.26
C ASP A 46 -13.58 20.32 19.21
N GLY A 47 -14.11 19.11 19.37
CA GLY A 47 -15.06 18.48 18.43
C GLY A 47 -14.43 17.82 17.22
N SER A 48 -13.12 17.90 17.03
CA SER A 48 -12.39 17.13 16.01
C SER A 48 -12.29 15.65 16.41
N HIS A 49 -11.80 14.80 15.49
CA HIS A 49 -11.66 13.37 15.71
C HIS A 49 -10.19 12.96 15.75
N LEU A 50 -9.86 11.98 16.60
CA LEU A 50 -8.58 11.30 16.51
C LEU A 50 -8.53 10.46 15.22
N ASN A 51 -7.34 10.35 14.65
CA ASN A 51 -7.11 9.53 13.45
C ASN A 51 -6.92 8.04 13.80
N ILE A 52 -7.76 7.54 14.71
CA ILE A 52 -7.83 6.13 15.11
C ILE A 52 -9.30 5.74 15.20
N LYS A 53 -9.64 4.56 14.72
CA LYS A 53 -10.98 4.01 14.85
C LYS A 53 -10.97 2.66 15.54
N TYR A 54 -12.01 2.40 16.31
CA TYR A 54 -12.28 1.10 16.90
C TYR A 54 -13.43 0.44 16.14
N GLU A 55 -13.22 -0.77 15.64
CA GLU A 55 -14.26 -1.57 14.98
C GLU A 55 -14.65 -2.73 15.90
N LEU A 56 -15.83 -2.62 16.51
CA LEU A 56 -16.37 -3.65 17.41
C LEU A 56 -17.29 -4.56 16.60
N THR A 57 -16.88 -5.81 16.40
CA THR A 57 -17.63 -6.81 15.65
C THR A 57 -18.04 -7.95 16.58
N PRO A 58 -19.35 -8.26 16.73
CA PRO A 58 -19.80 -9.41 17.50
C PRO A 58 -19.31 -10.74 16.92
N PHE A 59 -19.09 -11.74 17.78
CA PHE A 59 -18.81 -13.09 17.31
C PHE A 59 -19.94 -13.59 16.44
N ARG A 60 -19.59 -14.22 15.32
CA ARG A 60 -20.57 -14.76 14.40
C ARG A 60 -20.07 -16.04 13.72
N ALA A 61 -21.01 -16.89 13.36
CA ALA A 61 -20.82 -17.97 12.42
C ALA A 61 -21.45 -17.58 11.08
N GLU A 62 -20.92 -18.09 10.01
CA GLU A 62 -21.37 -17.83 8.65
C GLU A 62 -21.62 -19.15 7.94
N SER A 63 -22.71 -19.22 7.16
CA SER A 63 -23.02 -20.40 6.35
C SER A 63 -23.51 -20.00 4.96
N GLY A 64 -23.21 -20.87 3.96
CA GLY A 64 -23.55 -20.64 2.57
C GLY A 64 -22.75 -19.47 1.95
N TYR A 65 -22.37 -19.61 0.69
CA TYR A 65 -21.69 -18.56 -0.08
C TYR A 65 -22.08 -18.71 -1.55
N ALA A 66 -23.39 -18.59 -1.84
CA ALA A 66 -23.92 -18.80 -3.19
C ALA A 66 -23.34 -17.82 -4.21
N ASP A 67 -23.01 -16.61 -3.79
CA ASP A 67 -22.40 -15.57 -4.65
C ASP A 67 -20.86 -15.51 -4.55
N ALA A 68 -20.23 -16.49 -3.87
CA ALA A 68 -18.78 -16.53 -3.59
C ALA A 68 -18.26 -15.21 -2.95
N ARG A 69 -19.10 -14.50 -2.21
CA ARG A 69 -18.77 -13.22 -1.60
C ARG A 69 -19.36 -13.00 -0.22
N HIS A 70 -20.68 -13.22 -0.12
CA HIS A 70 -21.42 -12.96 1.11
C HIS A 70 -21.91 -14.27 1.68
N PRO A 71 -21.80 -14.46 2.99
CA PRO A 71 -22.51 -15.56 3.61
C PRO A 71 -24.01 -15.39 3.36
N ASP A 72 -24.66 -16.49 2.97
CA ASP A 72 -26.11 -16.51 2.77
C ASP A 72 -26.83 -16.25 4.09
N GLU A 73 -26.24 -16.76 5.18
CA GLU A 73 -26.75 -16.60 6.54
C GLU A 73 -25.65 -16.21 7.52
N ILE A 74 -25.96 -15.29 8.41
CA ILE A 74 -25.11 -14.84 9.53
C ILE A 74 -25.82 -15.17 10.81
N PHE A 75 -25.15 -15.94 11.67
CA PHE A 75 -25.64 -16.27 13.01
C PHE A 75 -24.73 -15.62 14.04
N TRP A 76 -25.33 -14.85 14.94
CA TRP A 76 -24.59 -14.33 16.09
C TRP A 76 -24.27 -15.50 17.03
N SER A 77 -23.01 -15.59 17.44
CA SER A 77 -22.49 -16.71 18.22
C SER A 77 -21.88 -16.24 19.53
N ASP A 78 -21.96 -17.10 20.53
CA ASP A 78 -21.24 -16.91 21.78
C ASP A 78 -19.88 -17.64 21.75
N SER A 79 -19.57 -18.33 20.65
CA SER A 79 -18.34 -19.10 20.47
C SER A 79 -17.29 -18.32 19.68
N LEU A 80 -16.19 -18.00 20.35
CA LEU A 80 -14.99 -17.42 19.73
C LEU A 80 -14.37 -18.38 18.68
N VAL A 81 -14.51 -19.68 18.91
CA VAL A 81 -13.99 -20.70 17.98
C VAL A 81 -14.72 -20.62 16.65
N LEU A 82 -16.06 -20.48 16.65
CA LEU A 82 -16.82 -20.31 15.42
C LEU A 82 -16.46 -19.01 14.70
N ASP A 83 -16.22 -17.91 15.44
CA ASP A 83 -15.72 -16.68 14.85
C ASP A 83 -14.33 -16.84 14.23
N ALA A 84 -13.42 -17.55 14.91
CA ALA A 84 -12.09 -17.86 14.38
C ALA A 84 -12.16 -18.71 13.10
N GLN A 85 -13.06 -19.66 13.07
CA GLN A 85 -13.23 -20.60 11.95
C GLN A 85 -13.69 -19.93 10.66
N ARG A 86 -14.41 -18.82 10.71
CA ARG A 86 -14.82 -18.07 9.51
C ARG A 86 -13.72 -17.15 8.95
N ARG A 87 -12.61 -16.93 9.67
CA ARG A 87 -11.53 -16.04 9.24
C ARG A 87 -10.73 -16.65 8.09
N ASP A 88 -10.02 -15.79 7.37
CA ASP A 88 -9.25 -16.19 6.18
C ASP A 88 -7.99 -17.00 6.53
N PHE A 89 -7.13 -16.44 7.38
CA PHE A 89 -5.83 -17.03 7.70
C PHE A 89 -5.66 -17.18 9.21
N ARG A 90 -4.89 -18.18 9.63
CA ARG A 90 -4.62 -18.50 11.04
C ARG A 90 -4.01 -17.32 11.79
N ILE A 91 -3.13 -16.55 11.16
CA ILE A 91 -2.52 -15.36 11.77
C ILE A 91 -3.53 -14.25 12.08
N ASN A 92 -4.68 -14.22 11.39
CA ASN A 92 -5.77 -13.27 11.61
C ASN A 92 -6.85 -13.80 12.55
N ALA A 93 -6.66 -15.00 13.10
CA ALA A 93 -7.56 -15.65 14.05
C ALA A 93 -6.95 -15.74 15.44
N LEU A 94 -6.05 -14.84 15.77
CA LEU A 94 -5.50 -14.61 17.11
C LEU A 94 -6.32 -13.56 17.83
N TYR A 95 -6.63 -13.81 19.08
CA TYR A 95 -7.39 -12.89 19.92
C TYR A 95 -6.57 -12.53 21.15
N TYR A 96 -6.65 -11.27 21.51
CA TYR A 96 -6.03 -10.74 22.71
C TYR A 96 -7.08 -10.21 23.66
N SER A 97 -7.00 -10.59 24.94
CA SER A 97 -7.85 -10.07 25.99
C SER A 97 -7.00 -9.64 27.17
N GLN A 98 -7.38 -8.53 27.77
CA GLN A 98 -6.80 -8.04 29.01
C GLN A 98 -7.87 -8.09 30.09
N GLN A 99 -7.60 -8.81 31.17
CA GLN A 99 -8.54 -8.95 32.25
C GLN A 99 -7.92 -8.51 33.57
N PHE A 100 -8.76 -8.00 34.46
CA PHE A 100 -8.39 -7.70 35.84
C PHE A 100 -9.02 -8.77 36.74
N ILE A 101 -8.19 -9.48 37.48
CA ILE A 101 -8.62 -10.53 38.36
C ILE A 101 -8.49 -10.03 39.81
N LYS A 102 -9.50 -10.30 40.63
CA LYS A 102 -9.44 -10.02 42.05
C LYS A 102 -8.53 -11.06 42.71
N ALA A 103 -7.53 -10.61 43.44
CA ALA A 103 -6.60 -11.51 44.11
C ALA A 103 -7.31 -12.39 45.15
N PRO A 104 -7.08 -13.71 45.20
CA PRO A 104 -7.62 -14.54 46.23
C PRO A 104 -6.92 -14.28 47.55
N SER A 105 -7.68 -14.39 48.64
CA SER A 105 -7.19 -14.23 50.00
C SER A 105 -6.72 -15.57 50.60
N TYR A 106 -5.77 -16.25 49.97
CA TYR A 106 -5.24 -17.50 50.53
C TYR A 106 -3.79 -17.39 50.98
N GLU A 107 -3.54 -17.71 52.23
CA GLU A 107 -2.23 -18.00 52.80
C GLU A 107 -1.95 -19.50 52.68
N THR A 108 -1.21 -19.91 51.65
CA THR A 108 -0.58 -21.23 51.65
C THR A 108 0.72 -21.22 50.88
N GLU A 109 1.80 -21.49 51.60
CA GLU A 109 3.14 -21.73 51.06
C GLU A 109 3.21 -23.13 50.45
N LYS A 110 3.27 -23.23 49.10
CA LYS A 110 3.89 -24.37 48.41
C LYS A 110 4.53 -23.90 47.14
N ASN A 111 5.84 -24.01 47.07
CA ASN A 111 6.62 -23.81 45.87
C ASN A 111 6.33 -24.92 44.86
N ILE A 112 5.71 -24.58 43.72
CA ILE A 112 5.76 -25.40 42.52
C ILE A 112 6.91 -24.85 41.68
N ASP A 113 7.81 -25.74 41.26
CA ASP A 113 8.92 -25.43 40.39
C ASP A 113 8.38 -24.91 39.04
N ASP A 114 8.88 -23.77 38.56
CA ASP A 114 8.43 -23.11 37.34
C ASP A 114 8.48 -24.05 36.13
N GLU A 115 9.46 -24.96 36.08
CA GLU A 115 9.56 -25.98 35.01
C GLU A 115 8.40 -26.98 35.04
N ILE A 116 7.91 -27.32 36.22
CA ILE A 116 6.77 -28.23 36.41
C ILE A 116 5.48 -27.52 35.97
N LEU A 117 5.32 -26.25 36.33
CA LEU A 117 4.18 -25.44 35.92
C LEU A 117 4.09 -25.30 34.41
N VAL A 118 5.19 -24.96 33.74
CA VAL A 118 5.24 -24.86 32.25
C VAL A 118 4.84 -26.20 31.63
N LYS A 119 5.38 -27.32 32.10
CA LYS A 119 5.02 -28.67 31.60
C LYS A 119 3.55 -29.03 31.80
N ILE A 120 2.94 -28.63 32.93
CA ILE A 120 1.51 -28.83 33.17
C ILE A 120 0.68 -27.98 32.25
N LEU A 121 1.01 -26.71 32.08
CA LEU A 121 0.33 -25.80 31.17
C LEU A 121 0.39 -26.30 29.70
N GLU A 122 1.56 -26.75 29.26
CA GLU A 122 1.73 -27.32 27.91
C GLU A 122 0.91 -28.61 27.74
N ARG A 123 0.90 -29.53 28.70
CA ARG A 123 0.10 -30.76 28.70
C ARG A 123 -1.38 -30.45 28.55
N GLU A 124 -1.87 -29.42 29.25
CA GLU A 124 -3.28 -29.00 29.22
C GLU A 124 -3.61 -28.08 28.01
N GLY A 125 -2.65 -27.81 27.12
CA GLY A 125 -2.84 -27.01 25.92
C GLY A 125 -2.70 -25.52 26.15
N PHE A 126 -1.96 -25.13 27.19
CA PHE A 126 -1.54 -23.75 27.44
C PHE A 126 -0.04 -23.62 27.19
N ILE A 127 0.36 -22.47 26.68
CA ILE A 127 1.77 -22.06 26.58
C ILE A 127 1.92 -20.78 27.36
N TYR A 128 2.82 -20.76 28.36
CA TYR A 128 3.11 -19.58 29.14
C TYR A 128 4.42 -18.94 28.68
N LEU A 129 4.40 -17.64 28.40
CA LEU A 129 5.58 -16.85 28.07
C LEU A 129 5.94 -15.98 29.27
N GLU A 130 6.89 -16.46 30.07
CA GLU A 130 7.30 -15.91 31.37
C GLU A 130 7.63 -14.42 31.36
N ASN A 131 8.39 -13.96 30.34
CA ASN A 131 8.84 -12.57 30.24
C ASN A 131 7.76 -11.57 29.85
N GLN A 132 6.56 -12.01 29.46
CA GLN A 132 5.49 -11.15 28.95
C GLN A 132 4.16 -11.33 29.70
N GLN A 133 4.10 -12.22 30.70
CA GLN A 133 2.87 -12.57 31.42
C GLN A 133 1.70 -12.92 30.45
N VAL A 134 1.99 -13.66 29.38
CA VAL A 134 1.01 -14.03 28.36
C VAL A 134 0.71 -15.51 28.48
N LEU A 135 -0.56 -15.84 28.70
CA LEU A 135 -1.09 -17.19 28.67
C LEU A 135 -1.72 -17.46 27.31
N ILE A 136 -1.26 -18.49 26.63
CA ILE A 136 -1.79 -18.90 25.31
C ILE A 136 -2.69 -20.10 25.50
N VAL A 137 -3.97 -19.97 25.14
CA VAL A 137 -4.98 -21.03 25.26
C VAL A 137 -5.23 -21.64 23.88
N GLN A 138 -4.98 -22.96 23.75
CA GLN A 138 -5.14 -23.68 22.47
C GLN A 138 -6.26 -24.73 22.48
N LYS A 139 -6.74 -25.16 23.66
CA LYS A 139 -7.82 -26.14 23.76
C LYS A 139 -9.21 -25.53 23.59
N GLU A 140 -9.96 -26.03 22.63
CA GLU A 140 -11.29 -25.56 22.29
C GLU A 140 -12.29 -25.64 23.45
N SER A 141 -12.31 -26.76 24.19
CA SER A 141 -13.20 -26.97 25.33
C SER A 141 -13.03 -25.95 26.46
N TYR A 142 -11.84 -25.40 26.64
CA TYR A 142 -11.57 -24.37 27.64
C TYR A 142 -11.94 -22.97 27.15
N LEU A 143 -11.80 -22.73 25.84
CA LEU A 143 -12.17 -21.45 25.22
C LEU A 143 -13.65 -21.15 25.37
N GLU A 144 -14.52 -22.15 25.15
CA GLU A 144 -15.97 -22.00 25.31
C GLU A 144 -16.36 -21.64 26.75
N GLN A 145 -15.73 -22.29 27.75
CA GLN A 145 -15.99 -21.98 29.15
C GLN A 145 -15.49 -20.59 29.57
N LEU A 146 -14.36 -20.13 29.03
CA LEU A 146 -13.83 -18.79 29.27
C LEU A 146 -14.78 -17.70 28.74
N ILE A 147 -15.42 -17.95 27.61
CA ILE A 147 -16.33 -17.01 26.96
C ILE A 147 -17.68 -16.95 27.67
N VAL A 148 -18.30 -18.10 27.96
CA VAL A 148 -19.67 -18.19 28.54
C VAL A 148 -19.75 -17.53 29.92
N LYS A 149 -18.69 -17.58 30.72
CA LYS A 149 -18.70 -17.00 32.07
C LYS A 149 -18.32 -15.51 32.13
N GLY A 150 -17.77 -14.95 31.06
CA GLY A 150 -17.43 -13.51 30.97
C GLY A 150 -16.46 -12.97 32.01
N LYS A 151 -15.95 -13.84 32.88
CA LYS A 151 -14.99 -13.56 33.93
C LYS A 151 -14.06 -14.74 34.07
N ILE A 152 -12.78 -14.52 33.80
CA ILE A 152 -11.77 -15.40 34.34
C ILE A 152 -11.54 -14.91 35.76
N ASP A 153 -12.02 -15.64 36.78
CA ASP A 153 -11.52 -15.53 38.11
C ASP A 153 -10.43 -16.59 38.33
N LEU A 154 -9.64 -16.42 39.38
CA LEU A 154 -8.55 -17.33 39.65
C LEU A 154 -9.03 -18.73 40.04
N ASP A 155 -10.16 -18.82 40.71
CA ASP A 155 -10.77 -20.09 41.06
C ASP A 155 -11.18 -20.86 39.80
N PHE A 156 -11.63 -20.14 38.75
CA PHE A 156 -11.91 -20.71 37.45
C PHE A 156 -10.64 -21.16 36.73
N LEU A 157 -9.57 -20.36 36.77
CA LEU A 157 -8.27 -20.73 36.19
C LEU A 157 -7.70 -21.99 36.89
N TYR A 158 -7.77 -22.07 38.24
CA TYR A 158 -7.39 -23.25 38.98
C TYR A 158 -8.25 -24.46 38.65
N TYR A 159 -9.55 -24.28 38.51
CA TYR A 159 -10.47 -25.32 38.06
C TYR A 159 -10.12 -25.85 36.67
N LEU A 160 -9.80 -24.96 35.70
CA LEU A 160 -9.40 -25.34 34.34
C LEU A 160 -8.09 -26.13 34.32
N LEU A 161 -7.16 -25.77 35.17
CA LEU A 161 -5.82 -26.37 35.20
C LEU A 161 -5.74 -27.60 36.10
N ASP A 162 -6.82 -27.90 36.88
CA ASP A 162 -6.84 -28.93 37.92
C ASP A 162 -5.60 -28.85 38.83
N ILE A 163 -5.18 -27.63 39.13
CA ILE A 163 -3.98 -27.31 39.88
C ILE A 163 -4.40 -26.72 41.21
N GLN A 164 -3.84 -27.22 42.31
CA GLN A 164 -3.90 -26.57 43.63
C GLN A 164 -3.24 -25.18 43.53
N PRO A 165 -3.69 -24.18 44.32
CA PRO A 165 -3.22 -22.80 44.19
C PRO A 165 -1.70 -22.72 44.02
N ILE A 166 -1.28 -22.10 42.93
CA ILE A 166 0.11 -22.01 42.50
C ILE A 166 0.87 -21.11 43.49
N GLY A 167 1.97 -21.66 44.05
CA GLY A 167 2.78 -20.98 45.02
C GLY A 167 3.56 -19.76 44.47
N TYR A 168 4.14 -19.11 45.42
CA TYR A 168 5.19 -18.08 45.49
C TYR A 168 5.28 -16.94 44.44
N HIS A 169 5.47 -17.17 43.18
CA HIS A 169 5.57 -16.09 42.19
C HIS A 169 4.28 -15.25 42.04
N TYR A 170 3.17 -15.85 42.29
CA TYR A 170 1.88 -15.19 42.27
C TYR A 170 1.71 -14.19 43.42
N TRP A 171 2.29 -14.47 44.58
CA TRP A 171 2.28 -13.63 45.77
C TRP A 171 3.22 -12.42 45.68
N GLU A 172 4.37 -12.53 44.99
CA GLU A 172 5.27 -11.39 44.79
C GLU A 172 4.65 -10.35 43.86
N VAL A 173 3.95 -10.78 42.82
CA VAL A 173 3.18 -9.90 41.93
C VAL A 173 2.02 -9.24 42.69
N GLN A 174 1.36 -9.94 43.61
CA GLN A 174 0.31 -9.36 44.44
C GLN A 174 0.81 -8.31 45.45
N LYS A 175 1.98 -8.51 46.03
CA LYS A 175 2.55 -7.55 47.00
C LYS A 175 2.94 -6.21 46.36
N GLN A 176 3.23 -6.21 45.09
CA GLN A 176 3.58 -4.97 44.34
C GLN A 176 2.38 -4.19 43.83
N PHE A 177 1.24 -4.83 43.59
CA PHE A 177 0.06 -4.20 42.99
C PHE A 177 -1.18 -4.47 43.83
N SER A 178 -1.67 -3.44 44.50
CA SER A 178 -2.85 -3.52 45.36
C SER A 178 -4.07 -4.15 44.68
N GLU A 179 -4.58 -5.24 45.17
CA GLU A 179 -5.90 -5.86 44.96
C GLU A 179 -6.33 -6.31 43.55
N LYS A 180 -5.68 -5.94 42.47
CA LYS A 180 -6.05 -6.35 41.11
C LYS A 180 -4.84 -6.76 40.29
N ILE A 181 -4.86 -7.98 39.78
CA ILE A 181 -3.84 -8.50 38.86
C ILE A 181 -4.33 -8.34 37.44
N ARG A 182 -3.46 -7.82 36.57
CA ARG A 182 -3.74 -7.71 35.14
C ARG A 182 -3.22 -8.97 34.45
N ILE A 183 -4.11 -9.74 33.84
CA ILE A 183 -3.76 -10.90 33.00
C ILE A 183 -3.94 -10.55 31.53
N HIS A 184 -2.95 -10.92 30.75
CA HIS A 184 -2.95 -10.82 29.31
C HIS A 184 -3.18 -12.22 28.73
N LEU A 185 -4.24 -12.38 27.97
CA LEU A 185 -4.59 -13.64 27.33
C LEU A 185 -4.39 -13.51 25.82
N LEU A 186 -3.57 -14.36 25.25
CA LEU A 186 -3.53 -14.58 23.81
C LEU A 186 -4.26 -15.90 23.52
N ILE A 187 -5.36 -15.83 22.80
CA ILE A 187 -6.22 -16.96 22.50
C ILE A 187 -6.02 -17.37 21.05
N ASP A 188 -5.57 -18.60 20.82
CA ASP A 188 -5.16 -19.11 19.52
C ASP A 188 -5.88 -20.41 19.13
N PRO A 189 -7.16 -20.35 18.72
CA PRO A 189 -7.95 -21.54 18.39
C PRO A 189 -7.50 -22.22 17.08
N THR A 190 -6.75 -21.54 16.24
CA THR A 190 -6.42 -22.01 14.89
C THR A 190 -4.94 -22.31 14.68
N LYS A 191 -4.11 -22.23 15.71
CA LYS A 191 -2.64 -22.34 15.64
C LYS A 191 -2.00 -21.22 14.82
N GLY A 192 -2.51 -20.00 14.96
CA GLY A 192 -1.98 -18.80 14.30
C GLY A 192 -0.58 -18.44 14.77
N LEU A 193 -0.29 -18.61 16.08
CA LEU A 193 1.05 -18.40 16.62
C LEU A 193 2.08 -19.33 15.98
N GLN A 194 1.72 -20.61 15.78
CA GLN A 194 2.59 -21.56 15.09
C GLN A 194 2.86 -21.10 13.66
N SER A 195 1.86 -20.57 12.94
CA SER A 195 2.02 -19.98 11.61
C SER A 195 2.98 -18.78 11.63
N MET A 196 2.91 -17.93 12.65
CA MET A 196 3.83 -16.79 12.84
C MET A 196 5.27 -17.27 13.11
N ILE A 197 5.47 -18.21 14.03
CA ILE A 197 6.78 -18.76 14.39
C ILE A 197 7.41 -19.49 13.18
N SER A 198 6.62 -20.31 12.48
CA SER A 198 7.08 -21.02 11.28
C SER A 198 7.25 -20.11 10.06
N ARG A 199 6.74 -18.87 10.14
CA ARG A 199 6.68 -17.90 9.03
C ARG A 199 6.00 -18.46 7.79
N LYS A 200 4.88 -19.16 8.00
CA LYS A 200 4.07 -19.75 6.93
C LYS A 200 2.64 -19.22 7.01
N LEU A 201 2.19 -18.54 5.96
CA LEU A 201 0.79 -18.15 5.85
C LEU A 201 -0.04 -19.40 5.53
N GLN A 202 -1.03 -19.66 6.38
CA GLN A 202 -1.91 -20.81 6.25
C GLN A 202 -3.36 -20.36 6.44
N THR A 203 -4.27 -20.92 5.63
CA THR A 203 -5.71 -20.76 5.80
C THR A 203 -6.19 -21.41 7.10
N VAL A 204 -7.32 -20.94 7.64
CA VAL A 204 -7.89 -21.52 8.88
C VAL A 204 -8.35 -22.98 8.64
N TRP A 205 -8.94 -23.26 7.48
CA TRP A 205 -9.41 -24.59 7.05
C TRP A 205 -8.74 -25.01 5.75
N GLU A 206 -9.38 -25.97 5.06
CA GLU A 206 -9.00 -26.41 3.72
C GLU A 206 -8.92 -25.21 2.76
N ALA A 207 -7.75 -25.01 2.19
CA ALA A 207 -7.45 -23.80 1.44
C ALA A 207 -8.36 -23.62 0.21
N ASP A 208 -8.64 -24.70 -0.54
CA ASP A 208 -9.52 -24.62 -1.71
C ASP A 208 -10.92 -24.13 -1.34
N LYS A 209 -11.52 -24.69 -0.28
CA LYS A 209 -12.84 -24.24 0.21
C LYS A 209 -12.83 -22.78 0.62
N ARG A 210 -11.77 -22.35 1.34
CA ARG A 210 -11.66 -20.95 1.78
C ARG A 210 -11.55 -19.97 0.62
N PHE A 211 -10.88 -20.33 -0.47
CA PHE A 211 -10.79 -19.51 -1.67
C PHE A 211 -12.07 -19.54 -2.50
N GLN A 212 -12.78 -20.64 -2.53
CA GLN A 212 -14.09 -20.78 -3.19
C GLN A 212 -15.20 -20.01 -2.48
N GLU A 213 -15.17 -19.90 -1.15
CA GLU A 213 -16.10 -19.08 -0.37
C GLU A 213 -15.95 -17.58 -0.65
N ASP A 214 -14.70 -17.09 -0.73
CA ASP A 214 -14.39 -15.70 -1.09
C ASP A 214 -13.05 -15.64 -1.82
N ALA A 215 -13.11 -15.53 -3.13
CA ALA A 215 -11.93 -15.51 -3.97
C ALA A 215 -11.01 -14.28 -3.73
N LEU A 216 -11.49 -13.22 -3.09
CA LEU A 216 -10.63 -12.10 -2.68
C LEU A 216 -9.53 -12.53 -1.71
N ARG A 217 -9.76 -13.60 -0.94
CA ARG A 217 -8.74 -14.18 -0.05
C ARG A 217 -7.47 -14.58 -0.78
N LEU A 218 -7.53 -14.84 -2.09
CA LEU A 218 -6.36 -15.09 -2.94
C LEU A 218 -5.44 -13.84 -2.95
N LEU A 219 -5.96 -12.66 -3.30
CA LEU A 219 -5.19 -11.41 -3.27
C LEU A 219 -4.77 -11.02 -1.85
N ARG A 220 -5.63 -11.24 -0.87
CA ARG A 220 -5.31 -11.00 0.54
C ARG A 220 -4.13 -11.85 1.00
N ALA A 221 -4.05 -13.13 0.57
CA ALA A 221 -2.90 -14.00 0.85
C ALA A 221 -1.59 -13.39 0.34
N LEU A 222 -1.56 -12.97 -0.94
CA LEU A 222 -0.40 -12.33 -1.55
C LEU A 222 -0.02 -11.03 -0.82
N ARG A 223 -1.02 -10.20 -0.51
CA ARG A 223 -0.81 -8.95 0.24
C ARG A 223 -0.23 -9.20 1.63
N PHE A 224 -0.76 -10.13 2.41
CA PHE A 224 -0.26 -10.41 3.77
C PHE A 224 1.21 -10.84 3.73
N VAL A 225 1.57 -11.79 2.89
CA VAL A 225 2.97 -12.21 2.75
C VAL A 225 3.85 -11.03 2.33
N ASN A 226 3.40 -10.23 1.38
CA ASN A 226 4.14 -9.09 0.86
C ASN A 226 4.35 -8.00 1.92
N VAL A 227 3.29 -7.56 2.60
CA VAL A 227 3.35 -6.48 3.61
C VAL A 227 4.13 -6.92 4.85
N ILE A 228 3.92 -8.15 5.33
CA ILE A 228 4.66 -8.69 6.48
C ILE A 228 6.16 -8.74 6.14
N ASN A 229 6.51 -9.20 4.95
CA ASN A 229 7.91 -9.28 4.53
C ASN A 229 8.57 -7.92 4.43
N GLU A 230 7.88 -6.89 3.90
CA GLU A 230 8.42 -5.54 3.87
C GLU A 230 8.66 -4.99 5.27
N LYS A 231 7.73 -5.22 6.21
CA LYS A 231 7.92 -4.84 7.62
C LYS A 231 9.09 -5.56 8.28
N LEU A 232 9.26 -6.85 8.03
CA LEU A 232 10.41 -7.62 8.52
C LEU A 232 11.73 -7.09 7.96
N LEU A 233 11.77 -6.73 6.67
CA LEU A 233 12.93 -6.13 6.04
C LEU A 233 13.24 -4.74 6.58
N GLU A 234 12.23 -3.91 6.82
CA GLU A 234 12.40 -2.60 7.46
C GLU A 234 13.00 -2.74 8.87
N LEU A 235 12.51 -3.66 9.69
CA LEU A 235 13.03 -3.94 11.01
C LEU A 235 14.48 -4.43 10.95
N TRP A 236 14.77 -5.37 10.06
CA TRP A 236 16.12 -5.90 9.86
C TRP A 236 17.14 -4.84 9.41
N ARG A 237 16.73 -3.91 8.52
CA ARG A 237 17.57 -2.78 8.10
C ARG A 237 17.86 -1.79 9.24
N LYS A 238 16.94 -1.63 10.19
CA LYS A 238 17.11 -0.74 11.35
C LYS A 238 18.01 -1.32 12.44
N GLU A 239 18.11 -2.63 12.58
CA GLU A 239 19.01 -3.31 13.49
C GLU A 239 20.44 -3.21 12.97
N GLN A 240 21.09 -2.08 13.21
CA GLN A 240 22.42 -1.67 12.75
C GLN A 240 23.48 -2.80 12.85
N LYS A 241 24.00 -3.21 11.73
CA LYS A 241 24.96 -4.27 11.40
C LYS A 241 24.28 -5.63 11.19
N PRO A 242 23.76 -5.87 9.98
CA PRO A 242 23.42 -7.24 9.62
C PRO A 242 24.70 -8.10 9.65
N ASP A 243 24.81 -8.98 10.63
CA ASP A 243 25.79 -10.05 10.57
C ASP A 243 25.48 -10.84 9.28
N PRO A 244 26.43 -10.98 8.33
CA PRO A 244 26.21 -11.75 7.10
C PRO A 244 25.76 -13.18 7.36
N LYS A 245 25.95 -13.69 8.58
CA LYS A 245 25.50 -15.00 9.04
C LYS A 245 24.03 -15.01 9.48
N ASN A 246 23.46 -13.84 9.81
CA ASN A 246 22.07 -13.71 10.26
C ASN A 246 21.14 -13.53 9.04
N LYS A 247 20.82 -14.62 8.36
CA LYS A 247 19.87 -14.62 7.25
C LYS A 247 18.48 -14.32 7.77
N ILE A 248 17.88 -13.23 7.30
CA ILE A 248 16.47 -12.96 7.58
C ILE A 248 15.60 -14.07 6.97
N ARG A 249 14.74 -14.68 7.78
CA ARG A 249 13.75 -15.63 7.30
C ARG A 249 12.45 -14.87 7.03
N LEU A 250 12.06 -14.81 5.77
CA LEU A 250 10.82 -14.16 5.34
C LEU A 250 9.60 -15.09 5.51
N PHE A 251 8.42 -14.49 5.52
CA PHE A 251 7.16 -15.20 5.43
C PHE A 251 6.97 -15.80 4.04
N ASP A 252 6.35 -16.97 4.00
CA ASP A 252 6.02 -17.67 2.79
C ASP A 252 4.68 -18.40 2.96
N PHE A 253 4.12 -18.96 1.90
CA PHE A 253 2.91 -19.76 1.99
C PHE A 253 3.20 -21.16 2.55
N GLU A 254 2.26 -21.70 3.30
CA GLU A 254 2.22 -23.12 3.56
C GLU A 254 1.96 -23.87 2.24
N THR A 255 2.45 -25.11 2.12
CA THR A 255 2.51 -25.85 0.85
C THR A 255 1.14 -26.03 0.18
N GLU A 256 0.11 -26.46 0.93
CA GLU A 256 -1.24 -26.63 0.37
C GLU A 256 -1.92 -25.29 0.10
N THR A 257 -1.69 -24.28 0.92
CA THR A 257 -2.16 -22.92 0.67
C THR A 257 -1.60 -22.38 -0.66
N ARG A 258 -0.29 -22.57 -0.93
CA ARG A 258 0.34 -22.18 -2.19
C ARG A 258 -0.27 -22.89 -3.40
N LYS A 259 -0.45 -24.20 -3.30
CA LYS A 259 -1.06 -24.98 -4.38
C LYS A 259 -2.52 -24.57 -4.62
N ALA A 260 -3.28 -24.34 -3.55
CA ALA A 260 -4.67 -23.91 -3.66
C ALA A 260 -4.81 -22.52 -4.28
N ILE A 261 -3.87 -21.59 -4.00
CA ILE A 261 -3.81 -20.28 -4.66
C ILE A 261 -3.75 -20.49 -6.18
N LYS A 262 -2.84 -21.35 -6.66
CA LYS A 262 -2.71 -21.62 -8.10
C LYS A 262 -3.94 -22.30 -8.70
N ARG A 263 -4.52 -23.29 -8.00
CA ARG A 263 -5.72 -24.00 -8.50
C ARG A 263 -6.94 -23.10 -8.63
N ASN A 264 -7.04 -22.05 -7.80
CA ASN A 264 -8.23 -21.20 -7.69
C ASN A 264 -8.04 -19.80 -8.29
N HIS A 265 -6.92 -19.51 -8.96
CA HIS A 265 -6.58 -18.16 -9.43
C HIS A 265 -7.64 -17.55 -10.37
N GLU A 266 -8.29 -18.37 -11.21
CA GLU A 266 -9.32 -17.93 -12.16
C GLU A 266 -10.56 -17.35 -11.47
N LEU A 267 -10.83 -17.73 -10.21
CA LEU A 267 -11.95 -17.20 -9.42
C LEU A 267 -11.85 -15.69 -9.20
N LEU A 268 -10.67 -15.09 -9.34
CA LEU A 268 -10.51 -13.63 -9.27
C LEU A 268 -11.36 -12.89 -10.30
N SER A 269 -11.63 -13.48 -11.44
CA SER A 269 -12.45 -12.87 -12.49
C SER A 269 -13.90 -12.62 -12.04
N SER A 270 -14.37 -13.29 -11.00
CA SER A 270 -15.72 -13.13 -10.45
C SER A 270 -15.82 -12.03 -9.37
N ILE A 271 -14.69 -11.47 -8.92
CA ILE A 271 -14.66 -10.53 -7.81
C ILE A 271 -14.99 -9.12 -8.28
N ALA A 272 -15.81 -8.41 -7.48
CA ALA A 272 -16.09 -7.00 -7.73
C ALA A 272 -14.79 -6.17 -7.76
N LYS A 273 -14.63 -5.38 -8.81
CA LYS A 273 -13.42 -4.62 -9.10
C LYS A 273 -12.99 -3.67 -7.98
N GLU A 274 -13.96 -3.09 -7.25
CA GLU A 274 -13.72 -2.21 -6.12
C GLU A 274 -12.98 -2.92 -4.99
N ARG A 275 -13.23 -4.21 -4.78
CA ARG A 275 -12.52 -5.03 -3.78
C ARG A 275 -11.10 -5.35 -4.23
N ILE A 276 -10.91 -5.68 -5.51
CA ILE A 276 -9.58 -5.89 -6.12
C ILE A 276 -8.75 -4.61 -5.98
N TYR A 277 -9.34 -3.46 -6.36
CA TYR A 277 -8.72 -2.15 -6.22
C TYR A 277 -8.20 -1.89 -4.81
N GLN A 278 -9.04 -2.11 -3.79
CA GLN A 278 -8.65 -1.86 -2.39
C GLN A 278 -7.46 -2.71 -1.95
N GLU A 279 -7.41 -3.99 -2.33
CA GLU A 279 -6.29 -4.87 -1.99
C GLU A 279 -5.00 -4.47 -2.72
N LEU A 280 -5.11 -4.09 -4.01
CA LEU A 280 -3.97 -3.61 -4.80
C LEU A 280 -3.42 -2.29 -4.27
N VAL A 281 -4.27 -1.30 -3.98
CA VAL A 281 -3.84 0.00 -3.44
C VAL A 281 -3.16 -0.17 -2.08
N LYS A 282 -3.73 -0.98 -1.16
CA LYS A 282 -3.08 -1.29 0.12
C LYS A 282 -1.70 -1.92 -0.08
N SER A 283 -1.57 -2.84 -1.03
CA SER A 283 -0.31 -3.52 -1.32
C SER A 283 0.73 -2.58 -1.92
N PHE A 284 0.33 -1.71 -2.84
CA PHE A 284 1.22 -0.75 -3.49
C PHE A 284 1.62 0.42 -2.57
N SER A 285 0.78 0.76 -1.59
CA SER A 285 1.06 1.82 -0.61
C SER A 285 1.93 1.34 0.54
N GLN A 286 1.63 0.16 1.10
CA GLN A 286 2.21 -0.33 2.37
C GLN A 286 3.25 -1.43 2.19
N GLY A 287 3.18 -2.16 1.07
CA GLY A 287 4.04 -3.30 0.77
C GLY A 287 5.16 -2.99 -0.20
N ASN A 288 5.71 -4.06 -0.73
CA ASN A 288 6.75 -4.09 -1.76
C ASN A 288 6.12 -4.41 -3.12
N PRO A 289 5.84 -3.42 -4.00
CA PRO A 289 5.20 -3.65 -5.29
C PRO A 289 5.95 -4.64 -6.19
N PHE A 290 7.30 -4.58 -6.21
CA PHE A 290 8.12 -5.55 -6.94
C PHE A 290 7.85 -6.98 -6.47
N GLY A 291 7.91 -7.23 -5.15
CA GLY A 291 7.63 -8.54 -4.57
C GLY A 291 6.18 -9.00 -4.81
N LEU A 292 5.22 -8.07 -4.76
CA LEU A 292 3.82 -8.39 -5.04
C LEU A 292 3.61 -8.85 -6.47
N ILE A 293 4.18 -8.16 -7.47
CA ILE A 293 4.05 -8.56 -8.87
C ILE A 293 4.68 -9.95 -9.10
N GLY A 294 5.81 -10.23 -8.44
CA GLY A 294 6.40 -11.57 -8.45
C GLY A 294 5.45 -12.66 -7.91
N LEU A 295 4.76 -12.38 -6.79
CA LEU A 295 3.78 -13.30 -6.22
C LEU A 295 2.53 -13.46 -7.12
N ILE A 296 2.05 -12.37 -7.72
CA ILE A 296 0.92 -12.38 -8.67
C ILE A 296 1.27 -13.22 -9.89
N ASP A 297 2.50 -13.09 -10.39
CA ASP A 297 2.99 -13.83 -11.54
C ASP A 297 3.16 -15.33 -11.22
N GLU A 298 3.78 -15.66 -10.10
CA GLU A 298 3.90 -17.04 -9.62
C GLU A 298 2.53 -17.72 -9.43
N ALA A 299 1.54 -16.94 -8.98
CA ALA A 299 0.17 -17.39 -8.78
C ALA A 299 -0.66 -17.48 -10.08
N GLU A 300 -0.07 -17.18 -11.25
CA GLU A 300 -0.73 -17.18 -12.57
C GLU A 300 -1.89 -16.16 -12.71
N MET A 301 -1.92 -15.14 -11.82
CA MET A 301 -2.94 -14.09 -11.79
C MET A 301 -2.60 -12.88 -12.67
N LEU A 302 -1.37 -12.81 -13.22
CA LEU A 302 -0.91 -11.66 -13.97
C LEU A 302 -1.79 -11.35 -15.21
N PRO A 303 -2.22 -12.34 -16.02
CA PRO A 303 -3.09 -12.09 -17.17
C PRO A 303 -4.49 -11.60 -16.78
N ILE A 304 -4.95 -11.89 -15.57
CA ILE A 304 -6.27 -11.48 -15.07
C ILE A 304 -6.22 -10.05 -14.56
N LEU A 305 -5.18 -9.71 -13.79
CA LEU A 305 -5.08 -8.40 -13.12
C LEU A 305 -4.43 -7.35 -14.02
N PHE A 306 -3.39 -7.73 -14.75
CA PHE A 306 -2.55 -6.82 -15.55
C PHE A 306 -2.28 -7.40 -16.94
N PRO A 307 -3.33 -7.59 -17.78
CA PRO A 307 -3.20 -8.27 -19.06
C PRO A 307 -2.21 -7.60 -20.03
N ALA A 308 -2.14 -6.26 -20.05
CA ALA A 308 -1.17 -5.57 -20.90
C ALA A 308 0.28 -5.81 -20.41
N LEU A 309 0.51 -5.88 -19.10
CA LEU A 309 1.81 -6.23 -18.53
C LEU A 309 2.17 -7.68 -18.83
N ALA A 310 1.22 -8.61 -18.69
CA ALA A 310 1.45 -10.02 -18.98
C ALA A 310 1.93 -10.26 -20.42
N LYS A 311 1.44 -9.48 -21.38
CA LYS A 311 1.85 -9.53 -22.79
C LYS A 311 3.30 -9.08 -23.04
N THR A 312 3.94 -8.36 -22.11
CA THR A 312 5.32 -7.88 -22.29
C THR A 312 6.39 -8.94 -22.10
N LYS A 313 6.03 -10.12 -21.58
CA LYS A 313 6.96 -11.23 -21.39
C LYS A 313 7.52 -11.75 -22.71
N HIS A 314 8.81 -12.04 -22.70
CA HIS A 314 9.53 -12.62 -23.86
C HIS A 314 9.64 -11.72 -25.08
N TYR A 315 9.38 -10.40 -24.94
CA TYR A 315 9.68 -9.43 -25.98
C TYR A 315 11.04 -8.80 -25.74
N ASP A 316 12.04 -9.24 -26.49
CA ASP A 316 13.40 -8.73 -26.40
C ASP A 316 13.46 -7.26 -26.81
N GLN A 317 14.39 -6.54 -26.20
CA GLN A 317 14.70 -5.15 -26.55
C GLN A 317 16.10 -5.06 -27.20
N PRO A 318 16.41 -3.97 -27.96
CA PRO A 318 17.74 -3.79 -28.50
C PRO A 318 18.80 -3.79 -27.39
N ILE A 319 19.69 -4.80 -27.36
CA ILE A 319 20.72 -5.06 -26.34
C ILE A 319 21.58 -3.82 -26.05
N ARG A 320 21.74 -2.92 -27.04
CA ARG A 320 22.55 -1.69 -26.86
C ARG A 320 22.00 -0.78 -25.76
N TYR A 321 20.68 -0.78 -25.53
CA TYR A 321 20.02 0.11 -24.59
C TYR A 321 19.38 -0.62 -23.44
N HIS A 322 18.92 -1.86 -23.65
CA HIS A 322 18.19 -2.67 -22.67
C HIS A 322 18.74 -4.09 -22.66
N PRO A 323 19.44 -4.51 -21.59
CA PRO A 323 19.98 -5.87 -21.48
C PRO A 323 18.90 -6.92 -21.20
N PHE A 324 17.66 -6.51 -20.95
CA PHE A 324 16.55 -7.35 -20.56
C PHE A 324 15.36 -7.21 -21.52
N ASP A 325 14.44 -8.18 -21.52
CA ASP A 325 13.15 -8.05 -22.19
C ASP A 325 12.29 -6.92 -21.57
N ILE A 326 11.15 -6.60 -22.21
CA ILE A 326 10.31 -5.49 -21.74
C ILE A 326 9.79 -5.75 -20.34
N TYR A 327 9.35 -6.99 -20.03
CA TYR A 327 8.83 -7.35 -18.71
C TYR A 327 9.89 -7.18 -17.62
N ALA A 328 11.05 -7.77 -17.81
CA ALA A 328 12.14 -7.69 -16.84
C ALA A 328 12.61 -6.25 -16.61
N HIS A 329 12.67 -5.42 -17.68
CA HIS A 329 12.94 -3.99 -17.55
C HIS A 329 11.89 -3.30 -16.66
N ILE A 330 10.59 -3.48 -16.94
CA ILE A 330 9.51 -2.88 -16.15
C ILE A 330 9.60 -3.30 -14.68
N ILE A 331 9.86 -4.57 -14.41
CA ILE A 331 9.95 -5.07 -13.03
C ILE A 331 11.18 -4.51 -12.31
N LEU A 332 12.32 -4.38 -12.98
CA LEU A 332 13.52 -3.77 -12.41
C LEU A 332 13.33 -2.27 -12.13
N THR A 333 12.67 -1.55 -13.03
CA THR A 333 12.35 -0.13 -12.81
C THR A 333 11.44 0.05 -11.61
N LEU A 334 10.45 -0.83 -11.44
CA LEU A 334 9.58 -0.83 -10.25
C LEU A 334 10.35 -1.12 -8.96
N TYR A 335 11.31 -2.07 -9.00
CA TYR A 335 12.20 -2.37 -7.88
C TYR A 335 12.99 -1.13 -7.45
N HIS A 336 13.54 -0.38 -8.39
CA HIS A 336 14.30 0.84 -8.06
C HIS A 336 13.38 1.97 -7.58
N LEU A 337 12.24 2.18 -8.23
CA LEU A 337 11.29 3.23 -7.86
C LEU A 337 10.76 3.07 -6.43
N GLN A 338 10.43 1.86 -6.01
CA GLN A 338 9.86 1.63 -4.67
C GLN A 338 10.82 2.01 -3.53
N GLN A 339 12.13 2.11 -3.78
CA GLN A 339 13.12 2.52 -2.78
C GLN A 339 13.09 4.03 -2.53
N ILE A 340 12.67 4.83 -3.50
CA ILE A 340 12.74 6.29 -3.49
C ILE A 340 11.37 6.98 -3.50
N ASN A 341 10.30 6.28 -3.91
CA ASN A 341 8.96 6.85 -4.02
C ASN A 341 7.90 5.93 -3.42
N LYS A 342 7.03 6.47 -2.55
CA LYS A 342 5.95 5.73 -1.88
C LYS A 342 4.56 5.99 -2.47
N ASN A 343 4.43 6.92 -3.43
CA ASN A 343 3.15 7.23 -4.05
C ASN A 343 2.70 6.06 -4.94
N TYR A 344 1.57 5.45 -4.59
CA TYR A 344 1.06 4.27 -5.30
C TYR A 344 0.69 4.56 -6.76
N LEU A 345 0.22 5.78 -7.09
CA LEU A 345 -0.09 6.17 -8.48
C LEU A 345 1.17 6.21 -9.35
N VAL A 346 2.28 6.70 -8.78
CA VAL A 346 3.58 6.72 -9.44
C VAL A 346 4.12 5.30 -9.65
N ARG A 347 3.95 4.42 -8.67
CA ARG A 347 4.32 3.01 -8.75
C ARG A 347 3.51 2.25 -9.80
N PHE A 348 2.20 2.53 -9.90
CA PHE A 348 1.37 1.99 -10.99
C PHE A 348 1.73 2.57 -12.36
N ALA A 349 2.08 3.85 -12.43
CA ALA A 349 2.59 4.44 -13.68
C ALA A 349 3.87 3.75 -14.15
N MET A 350 4.79 3.46 -13.23
CA MET A 350 6.03 2.74 -13.54
C MET A 350 5.76 1.32 -14.03
N LEU A 351 4.77 0.63 -13.44
CA LEU A 351 4.38 -0.72 -13.88
C LEU A 351 3.88 -0.74 -15.33
N TYR A 352 3.40 0.38 -15.85
CA TYR A 352 2.79 0.47 -17.18
C TYR A 352 3.52 1.39 -18.17
N HIS A 353 4.64 2.02 -17.78
CA HIS A 353 5.28 3.05 -18.61
C HIS A 353 5.65 2.55 -20.02
N ASP A 354 6.03 1.29 -20.13
CA ASP A 354 6.59 0.69 -21.35
C ASP A 354 5.75 -0.44 -21.96
N VAL A 355 4.57 -0.78 -21.42
CA VAL A 355 3.73 -1.87 -21.97
C VAL A 355 3.33 -1.65 -23.43
N GLY A 356 3.23 -0.41 -23.88
CA GLY A 356 2.91 -0.05 -25.27
C GLY A 356 4.01 -0.39 -26.28
N LYS A 357 5.22 -0.71 -25.82
CA LYS A 357 6.30 -1.17 -26.70
C LYS A 357 5.94 -2.46 -27.44
N VAL A 358 5.14 -3.35 -26.84
CA VAL A 358 4.68 -4.61 -27.46
C VAL A 358 3.96 -4.34 -28.78
N GLY A 359 2.99 -3.42 -28.81
CA GLY A 359 2.27 -3.08 -30.05
C GLY A 359 3.16 -2.51 -31.15
N GLN A 360 4.23 -1.81 -30.79
CA GLN A 360 5.24 -1.36 -31.74
C GLN A 360 6.03 -2.54 -32.31
N TYR A 361 6.37 -3.54 -31.51
CA TYR A 361 7.03 -4.76 -31.97
C TYR A 361 6.13 -5.55 -32.92
N GLU A 362 4.88 -5.79 -32.60
CA GLU A 362 3.96 -6.60 -33.43
C GLU A 362 3.64 -5.94 -34.77
N GLN A 363 3.52 -4.60 -34.81
CA GLN A 363 3.19 -3.89 -36.06
C GLN A 363 4.39 -3.60 -36.94
N TYR A 364 5.60 -3.42 -36.40
CA TYR A 364 6.71 -2.80 -37.10
C TYR A 364 8.01 -3.61 -37.14
N TRP A 365 8.30 -4.46 -36.13
CA TRP A 365 9.59 -5.14 -36.07
C TRP A 365 9.73 -6.33 -37.03
N LEU A 366 8.64 -6.94 -37.41
CA LEU A 366 8.65 -8.10 -38.30
C LEU A 366 8.87 -7.71 -39.77
N ASN A 367 8.67 -6.43 -40.15
CA ASN A 367 8.67 -6.01 -41.56
C ASN A 367 9.39 -4.69 -41.90
N LEU A 368 10.09 -4.04 -40.93
CA LEU A 368 10.70 -2.73 -41.18
C LEU A 368 12.22 -2.75 -41.27
N SER A 369 12.77 -1.91 -42.18
CA SER A 369 14.18 -1.56 -42.26
C SER A 369 14.64 -0.77 -41.02
N LYS A 370 15.97 -0.79 -40.71
CA LYS A 370 16.56 -0.02 -39.60
C LYS A 370 16.21 1.48 -39.62
N GLU A 371 15.98 2.04 -40.81
CA GLU A 371 15.67 3.46 -41.01
C GLU A 371 14.20 3.78 -40.71
N GLU A 372 13.30 2.87 -41.06
CA GLU A 372 11.88 2.94 -40.74
C GLU A 372 11.65 2.75 -39.22
N ILE A 373 12.38 1.83 -38.58
CA ILE A 373 12.38 1.66 -37.14
C ILE A 373 12.78 2.97 -36.43
N ARG A 374 13.82 3.68 -36.88
CA ARG A 374 14.21 4.98 -36.34
C ARG A 374 13.13 6.04 -36.46
N LYS A 375 12.40 6.08 -37.60
CA LYS A 375 11.29 7.02 -37.82
C LYS A 375 10.10 6.73 -36.91
N VAL A 376 9.78 5.45 -36.69
CA VAL A 376 8.70 5.02 -35.77
C VAL A 376 9.02 5.35 -34.32
N LEU A 377 10.26 5.10 -33.89
CA LEU A 377 10.71 5.44 -32.53
C LEU A 377 10.73 6.95 -32.23
N ALA A 378 10.86 7.78 -33.29
CA ALA A 378 10.86 9.24 -33.20
C ALA A 378 9.48 9.89 -33.46
N GLY A 379 8.48 9.12 -33.91
CA GLY A 379 7.20 9.64 -34.39
C GLY A 379 6.06 9.68 -33.37
N PRO A 380 4.86 10.14 -33.77
CA PRO A 380 3.69 10.28 -32.91
C PRO A 380 3.07 8.94 -32.42
N MET A 381 3.52 7.79 -32.93
CA MET A 381 3.17 6.46 -32.43
C MET A 381 4.07 6.03 -31.27
N ASN A 382 4.47 6.97 -30.46
CA ASN A 382 5.28 6.80 -29.28
C ASN A 382 4.59 5.82 -28.31
N HIS A 383 5.35 4.80 -27.84
CA HIS A 383 4.89 3.82 -26.86
C HIS A 383 4.23 4.45 -25.63
N ARG A 384 4.62 5.67 -25.24
CA ARG A 384 4.03 6.44 -24.14
C ARG A 384 2.52 6.64 -24.30
N PHE A 385 2.05 6.88 -25.52
CA PHE A 385 0.62 7.05 -25.78
C PHE A 385 -0.11 5.70 -25.71
N SER A 386 0.40 4.68 -26.40
CA SER A 386 -0.19 3.33 -26.36
C SER A 386 -0.16 2.70 -24.96
N SER A 387 0.93 2.90 -24.20
CA SER A 387 1.00 2.48 -22.79
C SER A 387 -0.12 3.11 -21.96
N GLY A 388 -0.37 4.41 -22.13
CA GLY A 388 -1.43 5.12 -21.43
C GLY A 388 -2.84 4.62 -21.77
N GLU A 389 -3.09 4.24 -23.03
CA GLU A 389 -4.41 3.68 -23.41
C GLU A 389 -4.60 2.24 -22.90
N LEU A 390 -3.58 1.38 -23.00
CA LEU A 390 -3.61 0.02 -22.44
C LEU A 390 -3.81 0.05 -20.92
N MET A 391 -3.08 0.93 -20.22
CA MET A 391 -3.25 1.14 -18.77
C MET A 391 -4.69 1.56 -18.45
N LYS A 392 -5.26 2.49 -19.21
CA LYS A 392 -6.62 3.00 -18.98
C LYS A 392 -7.67 1.89 -19.06
N GLU A 393 -7.53 0.97 -20.00
CA GLU A 393 -8.43 -0.19 -20.13
C GLU A 393 -8.31 -1.12 -18.94
N ASP A 394 -7.09 -1.56 -18.62
CA ASP A 394 -6.83 -2.49 -17.52
C ASP A 394 -7.28 -1.91 -16.17
N PHE A 395 -6.98 -0.62 -15.90
CA PHE A 395 -7.26 0.00 -14.61
C PHE A 395 -8.75 0.33 -14.41
N ARG A 396 -9.49 0.58 -15.47
CA ARG A 396 -10.97 0.64 -15.39
C ARG A 396 -11.55 -0.70 -14.96
N ASN A 397 -11.01 -1.80 -15.48
CA ASN A 397 -11.41 -3.15 -15.09
C ASN A 397 -11.01 -3.48 -13.65
N LEU A 398 -9.96 -2.85 -13.13
CA LEU A 398 -9.52 -2.98 -11.74
C LEU A 398 -10.23 -2.03 -10.77
N GLY A 399 -11.10 -1.12 -11.22
CA GLY A 399 -11.90 -0.26 -10.36
C GLY A 399 -11.24 1.07 -9.96
N PHE A 400 -10.18 1.49 -10.65
CA PHE A 400 -9.59 2.82 -10.44
C PHE A 400 -10.55 3.93 -10.88
N SER A 401 -10.56 5.04 -10.14
CA SER A 401 -11.31 6.23 -10.51
C SER A 401 -10.75 6.91 -11.77
N ASN A 402 -11.59 7.63 -12.51
CA ASN A 402 -11.14 8.38 -13.67
C ASN A 402 -10.04 9.40 -13.32
N LYS A 403 -10.08 10.00 -12.13
CA LYS A 403 -9.07 10.94 -11.65
C LYS A 403 -7.70 10.26 -11.50
N GLU A 404 -7.66 9.10 -10.89
CA GLU A 404 -6.41 8.33 -10.73
C GLU A 404 -5.87 7.85 -12.06
N ILE A 405 -6.75 7.36 -12.95
CA ILE A 405 -6.39 6.92 -14.30
C ILE A 405 -5.74 8.06 -15.08
N GLU A 406 -6.32 9.25 -15.08
CA GLU A 406 -5.75 10.40 -15.79
C GLU A 406 -4.41 10.87 -15.16
N GLU A 407 -4.28 10.76 -13.84
CA GLU A 407 -3.02 11.08 -13.15
C GLU A 407 -1.92 10.07 -13.50
N ILE A 408 -2.20 8.78 -13.43
CA ILE A 408 -1.26 7.70 -13.83
C ILE A 408 -0.87 7.86 -15.31
N LYS A 409 -1.86 8.10 -16.18
CA LYS A 409 -1.65 8.32 -17.61
C LYS A 409 -0.73 9.50 -17.89
N ARG A 410 -0.84 10.57 -17.09
CA ARG A 410 0.04 11.72 -17.18
C ARG A 410 1.49 11.34 -16.86
N TYR A 411 1.75 10.59 -15.78
CA TYR A 411 3.10 10.11 -15.46
C TYR A 411 3.66 9.23 -16.58
N ILE A 412 2.85 8.31 -17.13
CA ILE A 412 3.25 7.46 -18.25
C ILE A 412 3.61 8.32 -19.48
N LYS A 413 2.80 9.32 -19.81
CA LYS A 413 3.04 10.19 -20.96
C LYS A 413 4.31 11.04 -20.78
N GLU A 414 4.57 11.51 -19.58
CA GLU A 414 5.61 12.49 -19.27
C GLU A 414 6.91 11.84 -18.74
N HIS A 415 7.01 10.50 -18.64
CA HIS A 415 8.17 9.84 -18.02
C HIS A 415 9.51 10.15 -18.70
N HIS A 416 9.51 10.48 -20.00
CA HIS A 416 10.71 10.91 -20.72
C HIS A 416 11.00 12.42 -20.58
N THR A 417 10.10 13.24 -20.06
CA THR A 417 10.28 14.70 -19.97
C THR A 417 11.56 15.10 -19.22
N PRO A 418 11.95 14.48 -18.11
CA PRO A 418 13.23 14.78 -17.47
C PRO A 418 14.43 14.52 -18.40
N TRP A 419 14.39 13.44 -19.16
CA TRP A 419 15.43 13.12 -20.14
C TRP A 419 15.49 14.16 -21.26
N GLU A 420 14.36 14.62 -21.78
CA GLU A 420 14.26 15.68 -22.79
C GLU A 420 14.81 17.02 -22.26
N ILE A 421 14.66 17.29 -20.95
CA ILE A 421 15.29 18.44 -20.28
C ILE A 421 16.81 18.26 -20.23
N LEU A 422 17.31 17.08 -19.86
CA LEU A 422 18.74 16.79 -19.79
C LEU A 422 19.45 16.92 -21.14
N LEU A 423 18.80 16.53 -22.23
CA LEU A 423 19.33 16.66 -23.61
C LEU A 423 19.38 18.13 -24.09
N SER A 424 18.72 19.06 -23.42
CA SER A 424 18.77 20.48 -23.77
C SER A 424 20.06 21.15 -23.26
N SER A 425 20.36 22.34 -23.80
CA SER A 425 21.53 23.10 -23.35
C SER A 425 21.43 23.41 -21.83
N PRO A 426 22.55 23.45 -21.10
CA PRO A 426 22.54 23.75 -19.67
C PRO A 426 21.78 25.02 -19.32
N SER A 427 21.91 26.07 -20.13
CA SER A 427 21.17 27.33 -19.95
C SER A 427 19.64 27.19 -20.11
N SER A 428 19.17 26.19 -20.86
CA SER A 428 17.73 25.97 -21.09
C SER A 428 17.10 25.03 -20.05
N ARG A 429 17.89 24.24 -19.31
CA ARG A 429 17.40 23.24 -18.34
C ARG A 429 16.56 23.89 -17.25
N ALA A 430 17.08 24.95 -16.62
CA ALA A 430 16.38 25.69 -15.57
C ALA A 430 15.04 26.24 -16.06
N LYS A 431 15.00 26.86 -17.25
CA LYS A 431 13.75 27.37 -17.85
C LYS A 431 12.71 26.27 -18.06
N LYS A 432 13.12 25.15 -18.68
CA LYS A 432 12.22 24.02 -18.93
C LYS A 432 11.70 23.43 -17.64
N LEU A 433 12.55 23.33 -16.61
CA LEU A 433 12.18 22.83 -15.30
C LEU A 433 11.21 23.79 -14.58
N LYS A 434 11.44 25.11 -14.63
CA LYS A 434 10.51 26.14 -14.13
C LYS A 434 9.14 26.03 -14.82
N LYS A 435 9.12 25.84 -16.13
CA LYS A 435 7.88 25.67 -16.89
C LYS A 435 7.13 24.42 -16.46
N LEU A 436 7.82 23.28 -16.33
CA LEU A 436 7.23 22.05 -15.85
C LEU A 436 6.71 22.19 -14.41
N LEU A 437 7.47 22.87 -13.53
CA LEU A 437 7.06 23.19 -12.16
C LEU A 437 5.78 24.05 -12.13
N SER A 438 5.69 25.07 -13.00
CA SER A 438 4.51 25.90 -13.12
C SER A 438 3.25 25.11 -13.52
N GLU A 439 3.39 24.19 -14.46
CA GLU A 439 2.27 23.41 -15.04
C GLU A 439 1.85 22.25 -14.15
N ALA A 440 2.81 21.57 -13.50
CA ALA A 440 2.58 20.33 -12.78
C ALA A 440 2.57 20.46 -11.26
N GLY A 441 3.31 21.43 -10.72
CA GLY A 441 3.57 21.57 -9.29
C GLY A 441 4.76 20.73 -8.82
N TYR A 442 5.32 21.11 -7.68
CA TYR A 442 6.57 20.57 -7.16
C TYR A 442 6.55 19.06 -6.94
N GLU A 443 5.53 18.54 -6.24
CA GLU A 443 5.41 17.10 -5.96
C GLU A 443 5.37 16.25 -7.24
N LYS A 444 4.62 16.70 -8.26
CA LYS A 444 4.54 15.96 -9.53
C LYS A 444 5.84 15.97 -10.31
N VAL A 445 6.56 17.08 -10.26
CA VAL A 445 7.88 17.16 -10.91
C VAL A 445 8.89 16.26 -10.19
N GLN A 446 8.89 16.24 -8.86
CA GLN A 446 9.70 15.27 -8.09
C GLN A 446 9.38 13.83 -8.48
N ASN A 447 8.10 13.47 -8.56
CA ASN A 447 7.66 12.13 -8.97
C ASN A 447 8.17 11.76 -10.38
N LEU A 448 8.16 12.71 -11.33
CA LEU A 448 8.71 12.48 -12.68
C LEU A 448 10.23 12.28 -12.68
N LEU A 449 10.94 13.00 -11.82
CA LEU A 449 12.39 12.81 -11.64
C LEU A 449 12.70 11.47 -11.00
N ASP A 450 11.89 11.00 -10.03
CA ASP A 450 12.01 9.66 -9.44
C ASP A 450 11.77 8.56 -10.48
N ILE A 451 10.75 8.71 -11.33
CA ILE A 451 10.49 7.80 -12.46
C ILE A 451 11.70 7.75 -13.39
N ASN A 452 12.28 8.90 -13.75
CA ASN A 452 13.45 8.96 -14.63
C ASN A 452 14.68 8.26 -14.02
N ILE A 453 14.94 8.48 -12.74
CA ILE A 453 16.03 7.80 -12.03
C ILE A 453 15.82 6.28 -12.05
N ALA A 454 14.62 5.84 -11.71
CA ALA A 454 14.30 4.42 -11.65
C ALA A 454 14.35 3.75 -13.04
N ASP A 455 13.88 4.42 -14.08
CA ASP A 455 13.93 3.94 -15.46
C ASP A 455 15.37 3.75 -15.94
N ARG A 456 16.25 4.73 -15.69
CA ARG A 456 17.68 4.64 -15.98
C ARG A 456 18.38 3.52 -15.22
N LEU A 457 18.02 3.31 -13.94
CA LEU A 457 18.54 2.18 -13.15
C LEU A 457 18.06 0.82 -13.70
N GLY A 458 16.84 0.74 -14.21
CA GLY A 458 16.30 -0.46 -14.87
C GLY A 458 16.96 -0.79 -16.20
N MET A 459 17.63 0.19 -16.82
CA MET A 459 18.44 0.01 -18.04
C MET A 459 19.91 -0.35 -17.75
N TYR A 460 20.30 -0.41 -16.46
CA TYR A 460 21.69 -0.66 -16.09
C TYR A 460 22.23 -1.96 -16.66
N ASN A 461 23.31 -1.84 -17.44
CA ASN A 461 24.06 -2.98 -17.94
C ASN A 461 25.40 -3.08 -17.19
N PRO A 462 25.57 -4.09 -16.30
CA PRO A 462 26.79 -4.25 -15.52
C PRO A 462 28.05 -4.44 -16.38
N LEU A 463 27.89 -4.85 -17.64
CA LEU A 463 29.00 -5.02 -18.57
C LEU A 463 29.48 -3.70 -19.21
N GLN A 464 28.69 -2.64 -19.16
CA GLN A 464 28.98 -1.34 -19.76
C GLN A 464 29.37 -0.22 -18.79
N ASN A 465 29.41 -0.50 -17.49
CA ASN A 465 29.89 0.38 -16.41
C ASN A 465 29.33 1.81 -16.37
N SER A 466 28.11 2.08 -16.86
CA SER A 466 27.61 3.44 -16.89
C SER A 466 26.14 3.60 -16.48
N SER A 467 25.90 3.59 -15.17
CA SER A 467 24.74 4.29 -14.62
C SER A 467 25.18 5.61 -13.99
N ASP A 468 25.73 6.51 -14.78
CA ASP A 468 25.95 7.87 -14.28
C ASP A 468 24.58 8.56 -14.16
N LEU A 469 24.11 8.71 -12.92
CA LEU A 469 22.86 9.38 -12.56
C LEU A 469 23.08 10.82 -12.12
N SER A 470 24.33 11.31 -12.18
CA SER A 470 24.68 12.67 -11.73
C SER A 470 23.78 13.75 -12.35
N ASP A 471 23.48 13.61 -13.63
CA ASP A 471 22.56 14.51 -14.35
C ASP A 471 21.13 14.48 -13.79
N SER A 472 20.60 13.32 -13.44
CA SER A 472 19.24 13.19 -12.89
C SER A 472 19.15 13.74 -11.46
N TYR A 473 20.18 13.51 -10.65
CA TYR A 473 20.27 14.11 -9.30
C TYR A 473 20.48 15.63 -9.40
N TYR A 474 21.27 16.12 -10.35
CA TYR A 474 21.39 17.54 -10.62
C TYR A 474 20.03 18.20 -10.92
N LEU A 475 19.14 17.56 -11.69
CA LEU A 475 17.81 18.11 -11.90
C LEU A 475 16.97 18.16 -10.61
N LYS A 476 17.16 17.25 -9.68
CA LYS A 476 16.49 17.31 -8.37
C LYS A 476 17.00 18.48 -7.54
N GLU A 477 18.31 18.64 -7.45
CA GLU A 477 18.93 19.77 -6.75
C GLU A 477 18.49 21.11 -7.36
N LEU A 478 18.49 21.21 -8.69
CA LEU A 478 18.01 22.39 -9.40
C LEU A 478 16.52 22.68 -9.15
N LEU A 479 15.68 21.63 -9.06
CA LEU A 479 14.27 21.79 -8.70
C LEU A 479 14.11 22.35 -7.29
N ASP A 480 14.89 21.85 -6.34
CA ASP A 480 14.87 22.30 -4.95
C ASP A 480 15.37 23.75 -4.84
N GLU A 481 16.43 24.11 -5.57
CA GLU A 481 16.92 25.50 -5.65
C GLU A 481 15.85 26.45 -6.20
N ILE A 482 15.19 26.08 -7.30
CA ILE A 482 14.11 26.88 -7.90
C ILE A 482 12.94 27.01 -6.91
N GLN A 483 12.51 25.93 -6.29
CA GLN A 483 11.41 25.95 -5.33
C GLN A 483 11.70 26.83 -4.12
N ASN A 484 12.92 26.78 -3.59
CA ASN A 484 13.33 27.54 -2.42
C ASN A 484 13.58 29.04 -2.72
N SER A 485 14.04 29.37 -3.93
CA SER A 485 14.41 30.74 -4.31
C SER A 485 13.28 31.54 -4.95
N GLU A 486 12.48 30.91 -5.79
CA GLU A 486 11.46 31.59 -6.61
C GLU A 486 10.04 31.00 -6.37
N GLY A 487 9.94 29.77 -5.87
CA GLY A 487 8.68 29.06 -5.71
C GLY A 487 8.04 28.64 -7.04
N GLN A 488 6.78 28.24 -6.99
CA GLN A 488 6.00 27.88 -8.17
C GLN A 488 5.38 29.15 -8.77
N PHE A 489 5.97 29.69 -9.84
CA PHE A 489 5.41 30.82 -10.57
C PHE A 489 4.37 30.34 -11.62
N LYS A 490 3.16 30.85 -11.57
CA LYS A 490 2.03 30.49 -12.46
C LYS A 490 1.69 31.65 -13.40
N LYS A 491 0.96 31.35 -14.49
CA LYS A 491 0.46 32.40 -15.41
C LYS A 491 -0.41 33.43 -14.70
N SER A 492 -1.14 33.05 -13.65
CA SER A 492 -1.90 33.95 -12.79
C SER A 492 -1.07 34.96 -12.04
N ASP A 493 0.24 34.69 -11.88
CA ASP A 493 1.16 35.52 -11.10
C ASP A 493 1.89 36.55 -11.98
N LEU A 494 1.60 36.57 -13.29
CA LEU A 494 2.06 37.65 -14.19
C LEU A 494 1.58 39.02 -13.71
N ALA A 495 2.45 39.98 -13.73
CA ALA A 495 2.12 41.37 -13.39
C ALA A 495 1.16 42.06 -14.38
N ILE A 496 0.74 41.39 -15.42
CA ILE A 496 -0.29 41.80 -16.38
C ILE A 496 -1.37 40.75 -16.52
N SER A 497 -2.59 41.21 -16.78
CA SER A 497 -3.76 40.36 -17.06
C SER A 497 -4.15 40.38 -18.54
N TRP A 498 -5.09 39.50 -18.91
CA TRP A 498 -5.72 39.52 -20.24
C TRP A 498 -6.39 40.87 -20.55
N ALA A 499 -6.96 41.56 -19.53
CA ALA A 499 -7.58 42.86 -19.67
C ALA A 499 -6.56 43.96 -19.97
N ASP A 500 -5.37 43.88 -19.36
CA ASP A 500 -4.27 44.82 -19.62
C ASP A 500 -3.73 44.69 -21.04
N ILE A 501 -3.63 43.46 -21.56
CA ILE A 501 -3.24 43.21 -22.96
C ILE A 501 -4.28 43.78 -23.94
N MET A 502 -5.56 43.60 -23.64
CA MET A 502 -6.64 44.17 -24.46
C MET A 502 -6.57 45.68 -24.52
N LYS A 503 -6.34 46.30 -23.37
CA LYS A 503 -6.24 47.76 -23.28
C LYS A 503 -5.00 48.29 -23.96
N GLU A 504 -3.84 47.69 -23.79
CA GLU A 504 -2.56 48.14 -24.34
C GLU A 504 -2.49 48.04 -25.87
N PHE A 505 -3.07 46.94 -26.45
CA PHE A 505 -2.95 46.67 -27.88
C PHE A 505 -4.27 46.88 -28.63
N GLU A 506 -5.30 47.40 -27.98
CA GLU A 506 -6.66 47.64 -28.53
C GLU A 506 -7.28 46.36 -29.18
N PHE A 507 -6.97 45.19 -28.61
CA PHE A 507 -7.47 43.92 -29.13
C PHE A 507 -8.86 43.60 -28.55
N LYS A 508 -9.71 43.00 -29.41
CA LYS A 508 -10.96 42.37 -28.97
C LYS A 508 -10.67 41.01 -28.34
N PRO A 509 -11.56 40.51 -27.44
CA PRO A 509 -11.43 39.17 -26.89
C PRO A 509 -11.23 38.12 -27.96
N GLY A 510 -10.19 37.29 -27.85
CA GLY A 510 -9.87 36.29 -28.85
C GLY A 510 -8.58 35.51 -28.56
N LYS A 511 -8.28 34.56 -29.41
CA LYS A 511 -7.14 33.64 -29.29
C LYS A 511 -5.79 34.35 -29.12
N ILE A 512 -5.64 35.51 -29.78
CA ILE A 512 -4.37 36.29 -29.76
C ILE A 512 -3.99 36.71 -28.32
N ILE A 513 -4.96 37.00 -27.46
CA ILE A 513 -4.67 37.43 -26.09
C ILE A 513 -4.04 36.30 -25.27
N TRP A 514 -4.57 35.08 -25.43
CA TRP A 514 -3.99 33.90 -24.78
C TRP A 514 -2.61 33.58 -25.31
N GLU A 515 -2.38 33.74 -26.61
CA GLU A 515 -1.07 33.60 -27.23
C GLU A 515 -0.06 34.61 -26.66
N LEU A 516 -0.46 35.87 -26.50
CA LEU A 516 0.39 36.90 -25.90
C LEU A 516 0.67 36.65 -24.40
N LEU A 517 -0.31 36.15 -23.65
CA LEU A 517 -0.08 35.71 -22.26
C LEU A 517 0.92 34.56 -22.17
N ASP A 518 0.86 33.61 -23.11
CA ASP A 518 1.81 32.50 -23.16
C ASP A 518 3.23 32.99 -23.49
N ILE A 519 3.37 33.94 -24.39
CA ILE A 519 4.64 34.58 -24.75
C ILE A 519 5.19 35.39 -23.56
N ALA A 520 4.33 36.18 -22.90
CA ALA A 520 4.71 36.90 -21.70
C ALA A 520 5.22 35.96 -20.62
N PHE A 521 4.48 34.89 -20.36
CA PHE A 521 4.85 33.88 -19.38
C PHE A 521 6.18 33.21 -19.73
N ASP A 522 6.35 32.75 -20.96
CA ASP A 522 7.58 32.11 -21.44
C ASP A 522 8.81 33.04 -21.38
N TRP A 523 8.60 34.36 -21.44
CA TRP A 523 9.66 35.34 -21.31
C TRP A 523 9.96 35.66 -19.85
N VAL A 524 8.93 35.83 -19.00
CA VAL A 524 9.07 36.17 -17.57
C VAL A 524 9.68 35.03 -16.78
N ILE A 525 9.33 33.76 -17.08
CA ILE A 525 9.76 32.59 -16.31
C ILE A 525 11.30 32.37 -16.31
N TRP A 526 12.01 33.02 -17.21
CA TRP A 526 13.47 33.01 -17.21
C TRP A 526 14.09 33.72 -16.01
N ASP A 527 13.49 34.85 -15.60
CA ASP A 527 13.96 35.71 -14.54
C ASP A 527 12.76 36.47 -13.97
N VAL A 528 12.00 35.77 -13.14
CA VAL A 528 10.73 36.27 -12.58
C VAL A 528 10.95 37.59 -11.84
N LYS A 529 12.04 37.68 -11.05
CA LYS A 529 12.35 38.83 -10.22
C LYS A 529 12.55 40.13 -11.02
N ASN A 530 13.22 40.04 -12.16
CA ASN A 530 13.57 41.21 -12.95
C ASN A 530 12.61 41.45 -14.13
N ARG A 531 11.86 40.42 -14.59
CA ARG A 531 11.03 40.50 -15.80
C ARG A 531 9.52 40.59 -15.53
N ASN A 532 9.05 40.23 -14.34
CA ASN A 532 7.63 40.34 -13.99
C ASN A 532 7.24 41.80 -13.65
N ILE A 533 7.52 42.71 -14.56
CA ILE A 533 7.23 44.13 -14.46
C ILE A 533 6.41 44.53 -15.69
N PRO A 534 5.21 45.15 -15.53
CA PRO A 534 4.28 45.42 -16.63
C PRO A 534 4.94 46.08 -17.85
N ASP A 535 5.70 47.16 -17.66
CA ASP A 535 6.34 47.89 -18.75
C ASP A 535 7.33 47.05 -19.56
N GLN A 536 8.07 46.15 -18.88
CA GLN A 536 9.03 45.27 -19.51
C GLN A 536 8.30 44.14 -20.29
N ILE A 537 7.20 43.61 -19.73
CA ILE A 537 6.39 42.62 -20.40
C ILE A 537 5.79 43.22 -21.67
N PHE A 538 5.19 44.41 -21.59
CA PHE A 538 4.63 45.08 -22.78
C PHE A 538 5.70 45.43 -23.81
N ALA A 539 6.89 45.85 -23.43
CA ALA A 539 8.01 46.06 -24.36
C ALA A 539 8.37 44.78 -25.10
N ASN A 540 8.44 43.64 -24.40
CA ASN A 540 8.68 42.35 -25.01
C ASN A 540 7.55 41.94 -25.99
N LEU A 541 6.29 42.12 -25.62
CA LEU A 541 5.14 41.83 -26.49
C LEU A 541 5.07 42.72 -27.72
N ARG A 542 5.40 44.02 -27.59
CA ARG A 542 5.48 44.94 -28.75
C ARG A 542 6.55 44.48 -29.74
N ASN A 543 7.72 44.07 -29.28
CA ASN A 543 8.77 43.50 -30.13
C ASN A 543 8.30 42.22 -30.85
N TYR A 544 7.63 41.30 -30.13
CA TYR A 544 7.07 40.12 -30.72
C TYR A 544 6.06 40.44 -31.84
N LEU A 545 5.12 41.34 -31.61
CA LEU A 545 4.09 41.74 -32.56
C LEU A 545 4.69 42.46 -33.81
N LYS A 546 5.78 43.23 -33.64
CA LYS A 546 6.51 43.86 -34.75
C LYS A 546 7.12 42.81 -35.68
N HIS A 547 7.80 41.81 -35.14
CA HIS A 547 8.42 40.75 -35.94
C HIS A 547 7.41 39.80 -36.56
N ARG A 548 6.20 39.69 -36.01
CA ARG A 548 5.09 38.92 -36.59
C ARG A 548 4.46 39.60 -37.81
N LYS A 549 4.48 40.95 -37.87
CA LYS A 549 3.99 41.72 -39.06
C LYS A 549 4.97 41.71 -40.21
N GLU A 550 6.24 41.39 -39.97
CA GLU A 550 7.31 41.31 -40.97
C GLU A 550 7.42 39.92 -41.62
N LYS A 551 6.72 38.91 -41.11
CA LYS A 551 6.55 37.58 -41.69
C LYS A 551 5.15 37.44 -42.30
#